data_ee0665687566b6b459ac4bfb8056ca21
#
_entry.id   ee0665687566b6b459ac4bfb8056ca21
#
_cell.length_a   1.000
_cell.length_b   1.000
_cell.length_c   1.000
_cell.angle_alpha   90.00
_cell.angle_beta   90.00
_cell.angle_gamma   90.00
#
_symmetry.space_group_name_H-M   'P 1'
#
loop_
_entity.id
_entity.type
_entity.pdbx_description
1 polymer ?
#
loop_
_entity_poly.entity_id
_entity_poly.type
_entity_poly.pdbx_seq_one_letter_code
_entity_poly.pdbx_strand_id
1 'polypeptide(L)'
;MLRRSSGTIIAISLLLAVSGCRKAFDQMTPTPSGSIGNSVGMLLRVAEENTQPTLRIVLPGHPTSDRAIEVIFPEHVTVRARGSTDAKQLYLWQPGQYGERPLWRRSERTLEYERNLPGAVHMLARATLEGDGVRFHFRLRNQSDKTYDLIYAPIDPRLTSVFHDVRLERTYVHNANGFDLLASETPSRLRMPLNEWLPVRYLASFTWPIPSRHVERRDGITYYNKARAVDAPFIATLSQDGRWVVASFTHNTGNVWSNPELTCQHVDPQAALSPGEEAILETKLLVVRGSLDDVFKMAMQQRDSLKQ
;
A
#
# COMPACT_ATOMS: atom_id res chain seq x y z
N MET A 1 57.85 -22.56 71.21
CA MET A 1 58.06 -23.63 70.21
C MET A 1 56.81 -23.80 69.39
N LEU A 2 56.85 -23.31 68.19
CA LEU A 2 55.69 -23.31 67.25
C LEU A 2 55.72 -24.60 66.43
N ARG A 3 54.60 -25.32 66.38
CA ARG A 3 54.36 -26.37 65.37
C ARG A 3 53.34 -25.87 64.38
N ARG A 4 53.74 -25.77 63.12
CA ARG A 4 52.91 -25.55 61.95
C ARG A 4 52.27 -26.87 61.59
N SER A 5 50.94 -26.88 61.44
CA SER A 5 50.17 -27.95 60.76
C SER A 5 49.72 -27.47 59.40
N SER A 6 50.14 -28.19 58.39
CA SER A 6 49.79 -27.99 57.02
C SER A 6 48.42 -28.63 56.78
N GLY A 7 47.42 -27.83 56.49
CA GLY A 7 46.08 -28.29 56.02
C GLY A 7 45.98 -28.29 54.50
N THR A 8 45.80 -29.47 53.94
CA THR A 8 45.60 -29.71 52.53
C THR A 8 44.16 -29.32 52.17
N ILE A 9 44.00 -28.33 51.32
CA ILE A 9 42.68 -27.90 50.77
C ILE A 9 42.42 -28.71 49.50
N ILE A 10 41.42 -29.58 49.55
CA ILE A 10 40.89 -30.29 48.40
C ILE A 10 39.88 -29.36 47.72
N ALA A 11 40.24 -28.84 46.56
CA ALA A 11 39.35 -28.08 45.72
C ALA A 11 38.43 -29.04 44.93
N ILE A 12 37.15 -29.09 45.31
CA ILE A 12 36.09 -29.76 44.54
C ILE A 12 35.64 -28.80 43.47
N SER A 13 36.02 -29.04 42.22
CA SER A 13 35.53 -28.33 41.06
C SER A 13 34.13 -28.81 40.71
N LEU A 14 33.13 -28.03 41.06
CA LEU A 14 31.73 -28.23 40.63
C LEU A 14 31.58 -27.74 39.20
N LEU A 15 31.57 -28.67 38.23
CA LEU A 15 31.18 -28.38 36.83
C LEU A 15 29.67 -28.16 36.80
N LEU A 16 29.24 -26.89 36.83
CA LEU A 16 27.88 -26.47 36.44
C LEU A 16 27.76 -26.56 34.94
N ALA A 17 27.11 -27.62 34.45
CA ALA A 17 26.63 -27.69 33.07
C ALA A 17 25.50 -26.67 32.88
N VAL A 18 25.85 -25.47 32.42
CA VAL A 18 24.87 -24.50 31.94
C VAL A 18 24.37 -25.01 30.60
N SER A 19 23.24 -25.75 30.63
CA SER A 19 22.41 -25.98 29.43
C SER A 19 21.86 -24.66 28.93
N GLY A 20 22.67 -23.97 28.16
CA GLY A 20 22.26 -22.79 27.44
C GLY A 20 21.20 -23.19 26.41
N CYS A 21 19.94 -22.89 26.73
CA CYS A 21 18.88 -22.84 25.77
C CYS A 21 19.26 -21.77 24.73
N ARG A 22 20.03 -22.15 23.72
CA ARG A 22 20.20 -21.33 22.50
C ARG A 22 18.84 -21.27 21.86
N LYS A 23 18.09 -20.20 22.14
CA LYS A 23 17.04 -19.75 21.23
C LYS A 23 17.72 -19.65 19.86
N ALA A 24 17.32 -20.52 18.97
CA ALA A 24 17.67 -20.40 17.56
C ALA A 24 17.25 -18.98 17.16
N PHE A 25 18.21 -18.09 16.98
CA PHE A 25 18.01 -16.87 16.22
C PHE A 25 17.60 -17.36 14.84
N ASP A 26 16.32 -17.24 14.55
CA ASP A 26 15.80 -17.42 13.21
C ASP A 26 16.69 -16.58 12.30
N GLN A 27 17.44 -17.24 11.44
CA GLN A 27 18.30 -16.57 10.47
C GLN A 27 17.35 -15.74 9.60
N MET A 28 17.29 -14.43 9.85
CA MET A 28 16.61 -13.49 8.99
C MET A 28 17.13 -13.73 7.57
N THR A 29 16.30 -14.34 6.75
CA THR A 29 16.60 -14.48 5.31
C THR A 29 16.74 -13.07 4.77
N PRO A 30 17.88 -12.70 4.18
CA PRO A 30 18.07 -11.36 3.66
C PRO A 30 16.98 -11.04 2.63
N THR A 31 16.49 -9.80 2.63
CA THR A 31 15.57 -9.31 1.60
C THR A 31 16.12 -9.68 0.22
N PRO A 32 15.30 -10.25 -0.69
CA PRO A 32 15.79 -10.66 -1.99
C PRO A 32 16.44 -9.48 -2.71
N SER A 33 17.74 -9.53 -2.92
CA SER A 33 18.45 -8.52 -3.70
C SER A 33 18.08 -8.65 -5.19
N GLY A 34 17.94 -7.51 -5.86
CA GLY A 34 17.73 -7.42 -7.29
C GLY A 34 16.29 -7.10 -7.71
N SER A 35 16.16 -6.77 -8.98
CA SER A 35 14.89 -6.38 -9.61
C SER A 35 14.27 -7.56 -10.36
N ILE A 36 12.94 -7.56 -10.47
CA ILE A 36 12.17 -8.38 -11.41
C ILE A 36 11.90 -7.51 -12.63
N GLY A 37 12.17 -8.00 -13.84
CA GLY A 37 11.96 -7.28 -15.07
C GLY A 37 10.86 -7.91 -15.94
N ASN A 38 10.23 -7.11 -16.80
CA ASN A 38 9.32 -7.56 -17.85
C ASN A 38 9.84 -7.27 -19.25
N SER A 39 9.12 -7.73 -20.28
CA SER A 39 9.51 -7.59 -21.68
C SER A 39 9.57 -6.16 -22.19
N VAL A 40 8.90 -5.22 -21.53
CA VAL A 40 8.94 -3.79 -21.90
C VAL A 40 10.03 -3.02 -21.13
N GLY A 41 10.83 -3.72 -20.30
CA GLY A 41 11.94 -3.14 -19.56
C GLY A 41 11.54 -2.43 -18.25
N MET A 42 10.31 -2.60 -17.80
CA MET A 42 9.89 -2.16 -16.46
C MET A 42 10.53 -3.07 -15.41
N LEU A 43 10.94 -2.50 -14.27
CA LEU A 43 11.51 -3.25 -13.17
C LEU A 43 10.66 -3.05 -11.91
N LEU A 44 10.51 -4.13 -11.13
CA LEU A 44 9.90 -4.12 -9.81
C LEU A 44 10.95 -4.55 -8.78
N ARG A 45 11.12 -3.77 -7.71
CA ARG A 45 12.07 -4.09 -6.63
C ARG A 45 11.55 -3.66 -5.26
N VAL A 46 12.07 -4.28 -4.20
CA VAL A 46 11.84 -3.86 -2.82
C VAL A 46 12.67 -2.59 -2.54
N ALA A 47 12.07 -1.61 -1.88
CA ALA A 47 12.77 -0.44 -1.34
C ALA A 47 13.31 -0.80 0.05
N GLU A 48 14.52 -1.34 0.11
CA GLU A 48 15.13 -1.92 1.32
C GLU A 48 15.38 -0.89 2.43
N GLU A 49 15.57 0.37 2.06
CA GLU A 49 15.76 1.47 3.01
C GLU A 49 14.48 1.84 3.77
N ASN A 50 13.30 1.48 3.25
CA ASN A 50 12.04 1.75 3.90
C ASN A 50 11.71 0.65 4.91
N THR A 51 11.19 1.07 6.05
CA THR A 51 10.75 0.16 7.11
C THR A 51 9.34 -0.37 6.85
N GLN A 52 8.49 0.42 6.17
CA GLN A 52 7.21 -0.04 5.64
C GLN A 52 7.43 -0.94 4.41
N PRO A 53 6.51 -1.88 4.14
CA PRO A 53 6.61 -2.74 2.96
C PRO A 53 6.43 -1.93 1.67
N THR A 54 7.53 -1.41 1.15
CA THR A 54 7.54 -0.51 0.00
C THR A 54 8.20 -1.17 -1.21
N LEU A 55 7.56 -1.01 -2.35
CA LEU A 55 8.06 -1.44 -3.65
C LEU A 55 8.37 -0.22 -4.53
N ARG A 56 9.32 -0.37 -5.46
CA ARG A 56 9.61 0.61 -6.51
C ARG A 56 9.33 0.02 -7.86
N ILE A 57 8.60 0.78 -8.68
CA ILE A 57 8.40 0.51 -10.09
C ILE A 57 9.31 1.46 -10.87
N VAL A 58 10.27 0.87 -11.58
CA VAL A 58 11.29 1.58 -12.34
C VAL A 58 10.88 1.61 -13.81
N LEU A 59 10.83 2.80 -14.41
CA LEU A 59 10.43 2.98 -15.80
C LEU A 59 11.63 2.80 -16.74
N PRO A 60 11.47 2.13 -17.88
CA PRO A 60 12.53 1.95 -18.83
C PRO A 60 12.96 3.29 -19.47
N GLY A 61 14.28 3.53 -19.50
CA GLY A 61 14.85 4.68 -20.18
C GLY A 61 14.53 6.05 -19.57
N HIS A 62 14.04 6.10 -18.33
CA HIS A 62 13.80 7.37 -17.64
C HIS A 62 15.02 7.78 -16.82
N PRO A 63 15.48 9.07 -16.87
CA PRO A 63 16.68 9.54 -16.16
C PRO A 63 16.62 9.37 -14.63
N THR A 64 15.41 9.45 -14.05
CA THR A 64 15.16 9.23 -12.62
C THR A 64 14.31 7.98 -12.38
N SER A 65 14.54 6.96 -13.19
CA SER A 65 13.74 5.76 -13.28
C SER A 65 13.66 4.97 -11.97
N ASP A 66 14.66 5.09 -11.12
CA ASP A 66 14.76 4.39 -9.85
C ASP A 66 13.74 4.86 -8.78
N ARG A 67 13.09 6.00 -9.00
CA ARG A 67 12.13 6.62 -8.08
C ARG A 67 10.84 7.11 -8.74
N ALA A 68 10.45 6.56 -9.86
CA ALA A 68 9.28 7.04 -10.58
C ALA A 68 7.98 6.80 -9.82
N ILE A 69 7.83 5.62 -9.22
CA ILE A 69 6.66 5.24 -8.41
C ILE A 69 7.14 4.43 -7.22
N GLU A 70 6.79 4.88 -6.02
CA GLU A 70 6.94 4.10 -4.80
C GLU A 70 5.56 3.64 -4.34
N VAL A 71 5.43 2.37 -3.97
CA VAL A 71 4.14 1.80 -3.56
C VAL A 71 4.29 1.19 -2.18
N ILE A 72 3.60 1.74 -1.19
CA ILE A 72 3.42 1.07 0.10
C ILE A 72 2.34 0.00 -0.06
N PHE A 73 2.60 -1.20 0.41
CA PHE A 73 1.85 -2.38 0.02
C PHE A 73 1.64 -3.38 1.17
N PRO A 74 0.47 -3.30 1.87
CA PRO A 74 -0.45 -2.18 1.92
C PRO A 74 0.05 -1.05 2.83
N GLU A 75 -0.61 0.09 2.77
CA GLU A 75 -0.41 1.15 3.75
C GLU A 75 -0.89 0.71 5.15
N HIS A 76 -2.07 0.10 5.19
CA HIS A 76 -2.70 -0.51 6.37
C HIS A 76 -3.77 -1.52 5.92
N VAL A 77 -4.33 -2.26 6.86
CA VAL A 77 -5.59 -2.97 6.66
C VAL A 77 -6.63 -2.32 7.54
N THR A 78 -7.75 -1.89 6.98
CA THR A 78 -8.85 -1.31 7.77
C THR A 78 -9.96 -2.32 7.92
N VAL A 79 -10.46 -2.45 9.15
CA VAL A 79 -11.60 -3.31 9.48
C VAL A 79 -12.67 -2.51 10.23
N ARG A 80 -13.93 -2.81 9.95
CA ARG A 80 -15.07 -2.35 10.75
C ARG A 80 -15.92 -3.54 11.16
N ALA A 81 -16.09 -3.73 12.47
CA ALA A 81 -16.92 -4.79 12.97
C ALA A 81 -18.41 -4.48 12.67
N ARG A 82 -19.18 -5.53 12.37
CA ARG A 82 -20.63 -5.41 12.12
C ARG A 82 -21.33 -4.74 13.30
N GLY A 83 -22.11 -3.70 13.01
CA GLY A 83 -22.80 -2.90 14.02
C GLY A 83 -21.97 -1.80 14.67
N SER A 84 -20.69 -1.63 14.26
CA SER A 84 -19.86 -0.51 14.67
C SER A 84 -19.91 0.62 13.63
N THR A 85 -19.86 1.86 14.09
CA THR A 85 -19.64 3.03 13.23
C THR A 85 -18.15 3.28 12.98
N ASP A 86 -17.29 2.74 13.86
CA ASP A 86 -15.86 3.04 13.87
C ASP A 86 -15.07 1.99 13.08
N ALA A 87 -14.31 2.46 12.12
CA ALA A 87 -13.33 1.66 11.42
C ALA A 87 -11.97 1.75 12.13
N LYS A 88 -11.29 0.60 12.24
CA LYS A 88 -9.98 0.48 12.86
C LYS A 88 -8.92 0.18 11.82
N GLN A 89 -7.87 0.98 11.78
CA GLN A 89 -6.68 0.71 10.96
C GLN A 89 -5.73 -0.23 11.71
N LEU A 90 -5.33 -1.29 11.03
CA LEU A 90 -4.34 -2.27 11.48
C LEU A 90 -3.05 -2.02 10.71
N TYR A 91 -2.08 -1.42 11.36
CA TYR A 91 -0.79 -1.14 10.74
C TYR A 91 0.12 -2.36 10.84
N LEU A 92 0.84 -2.67 9.77
CA LEU A 92 1.83 -3.74 9.74
C LEU A 92 3.07 -3.37 10.52
N TRP A 93 3.37 -2.10 10.54
CA TRP A 93 4.55 -1.55 11.17
C TRP A 93 4.29 -0.11 11.61
N GLN A 94 4.74 0.20 12.82
CA GLN A 94 4.71 1.56 13.37
C GLN A 94 6.02 1.81 14.10
N PRO A 95 6.79 2.86 13.71
CA PRO A 95 8.09 3.14 14.31
C PRO A 95 8.04 3.23 15.83
N GLY A 96 8.96 2.51 16.49
CA GLY A 96 9.10 2.53 17.94
C GLY A 96 7.97 1.87 18.75
N GLN A 97 6.95 1.30 18.09
CA GLN A 97 5.82 0.68 18.77
C GLN A 97 5.71 -0.83 18.49
N TYR A 98 5.60 -1.21 17.24
CA TYR A 98 5.46 -2.62 16.86
C TYR A 98 5.78 -2.84 15.38
N GLY A 99 5.92 -4.10 15.05
CA GLY A 99 6.12 -4.57 13.69
C GLY A 99 7.57 -4.89 13.38
N GLU A 100 7.71 -5.83 12.51
CA GLU A 100 8.98 -6.26 11.94
C GLU A 100 8.96 -6.00 10.45
N ARG A 101 10.12 -5.80 9.86
CA ARG A 101 10.22 -5.73 8.40
C ARG A 101 9.65 -7.01 7.78
N PRO A 102 8.89 -6.92 6.69
CA PRO A 102 8.39 -8.11 6.01
C PRO A 102 9.56 -8.93 5.46
N LEU A 103 9.49 -10.24 5.65
CA LEU A 103 10.40 -11.18 5.01
C LEU A 103 9.89 -11.48 3.61
N TRP A 104 10.47 -10.81 2.63
CA TRP A 104 10.08 -10.94 1.25
C TRP A 104 10.51 -12.30 0.66
N ARG A 105 9.58 -12.94 -0.01
CA ARG A 105 9.84 -14.09 -0.90
C ARG A 105 9.77 -13.60 -2.33
N ARG A 106 10.71 -14.05 -3.14
CA ARG A 106 10.79 -13.73 -4.57
C ARG A 106 10.60 -14.95 -5.42
N SER A 107 9.82 -14.82 -6.47
CA SER A 107 9.80 -15.76 -7.60
C SER A 107 10.13 -15.02 -8.90
N GLU A 108 9.97 -15.68 -10.05
CA GLU A 108 10.31 -15.11 -11.36
C GLU A 108 9.66 -13.75 -11.62
N ARG A 109 8.36 -13.61 -11.25
CA ARG A 109 7.56 -12.41 -11.54
C ARG A 109 6.87 -11.81 -10.32
N THR A 110 7.11 -12.36 -9.13
CA THR A 110 6.39 -11.95 -7.92
C THR A 110 7.31 -11.61 -6.77
N LEU A 111 6.86 -10.65 -5.97
CA LEU A 111 7.36 -10.35 -4.64
C LEU A 111 6.19 -10.54 -3.66
N GLU A 112 6.39 -11.32 -2.61
CA GLU A 112 5.33 -11.58 -1.63
C GLU A 112 5.85 -11.67 -0.20
N TYR A 113 4.98 -11.45 0.75
CA TYR A 113 5.23 -11.68 2.17
C TYR A 113 3.93 -12.02 2.91
N GLU A 114 4.06 -12.59 4.11
CA GLU A 114 2.95 -12.88 5.00
C GLU A 114 3.09 -12.18 6.33
N ARG A 115 1.96 -11.82 6.94
CA ARG A 115 1.90 -11.20 8.27
C ARG A 115 0.62 -11.56 9.02
N ASN A 116 0.76 -11.72 10.34
CA ASN A 116 -0.36 -11.63 11.27
C ASN A 116 -0.49 -10.19 11.73
N LEU A 117 -1.64 -9.59 11.50
CA LEU A 117 -1.93 -8.22 11.92
C LEU A 117 -2.49 -8.20 13.35
N PRO A 118 -2.26 -7.11 14.11
CA PRO A 118 -2.92 -6.94 15.39
C PRO A 118 -4.44 -7.02 15.24
N GLY A 119 -5.14 -7.81 16.07
CA GLY A 119 -6.59 -7.96 15.99
C GLY A 119 -7.05 -9.13 15.14
N ALA A 120 -6.17 -10.08 14.87
CA ALA A 120 -6.48 -11.39 14.31
C ALA A 120 -6.91 -11.38 12.83
N VAL A 121 -6.18 -10.67 12.00
CA VAL A 121 -6.24 -10.83 10.54
C VAL A 121 -4.90 -11.40 10.06
N HIS A 122 -4.94 -12.54 9.40
CA HIS A 122 -3.77 -13.05 8.67
C HIS A 122 -3.79 -12.52 7.25
N MET A 123 -2.67 -12.03 6.77
CA MET A 123 -2.52 -11.45 5.44
C MET A 123 -1.37 -12.09 4.67
N LEU A 124 -1.64 -12.50 3.43
CA LEU A 124 -0.63 -12.70 2.39
C LEU A 124 -0.75 -11.54 1.41
N ALA A 125 0.34 -10.84 1.18
CA ALA A 125 0.45 -9.73 0.23
C ALA A 125 1.39 -10.14 -0.92
N ARG A 126 0.95 -10.05 -2.18
CA ARG A 126 1.70 -10.42 -3.38
C ARG A 126 1.62 -9.34 -4.45
N ALA A 127 2.77 -8.91 -4.95
CA ALA A 127 2.89 -8.03 -6.11
C ALA A 127 3.43 -8.85 -7.30
N THR A 128 2.71 -8.83 -8.42
CA THR A 128 3.08 -9.52 -9.66
C THR A 128 3.36 -8.50 -10.75
N LEU A 129 4.58 -8.52 -11.30
CA LEU A 129 4.94 -7.70 -12.46
C LEU A 129 4.35 -8.33 -13.72
N GLU A 130 3.44 -7.59 -14.37
CA GLU A 130 2.80 -7.96 -15.64
C GLU A 130 3.38 -7.14 -16.81
N GLY A 131 2.91 -7.37 -18.01
CA GLY A 131 3.42 -6.69 -19.20
C GLY A 131 3.16 -5.17 -19.23
N ASP A 132 2.11 -4.73 -18.55
CA ASP A 132 1.59 -3.36 -18.58
C ASP A 132 1.59 -2.67 -17.21
N GLY A 133 2.08 -3.35 -16.16
CA GLY A 133 2.09 -2.79 -14.82
C GLY A 133 2.29 -3.82 -13.72
N VAL A 134 1.73 -3.56 -12.56
CA VAL A 134 1.83 -4.43 -11.38
C VAL A 134 0.45 -4.73 -10.83
N ARG A 135 0.16 -6.02 -10.63
CA ARG A 135 -1.04 -6.49 -9.92
C ARG A 135 -0.68 -6.71 -8.46
N PHE A 136 -1.43 -6.11 -7.57
CA PHE A 136 -1.35 -6.27 -6.14
C PHE A 136 -2.50 -7.14 -5.66
N HIS A 137 -2.16 -8.17 -4.89
CA HIS A 137 -3.08 -9.18 -4.39
C HIS A 137 -2.94 -9.30 -2.89
N PHE A 138 -4.05 -9.19 -2.17
CA PHE A 138 -4.15 -9.43 -0.74
C PHE A 138 -5.09 -10.60 -0.50
N ARG A 139 -4.60 -11.62 0.21
CA ARG A 139 -5.43 -12.67 0.77
C ARG A 139 -5.53 -12.43 2.27
N LEU A 140 -6.72 -12.10 2.73
CA LEU A 140 -7.02 -11.71 4.10
C LEU A 140 -7.89 -12.76 4.74
N ARG A 141 -7.44 -13.35 5.84
CA ARG A 141 -8.20 -14.32 6.63
C ARG A 141 -8.57 -13.71 7.99
N ASN A 142 -9.85 -13.72 8.31
CA ASN A 142 -10.34 -13.27 9.61
C ASN A 142 -10.16 -14.38 10.65
N GLN A 143 -9.22 -14.19 11.57
CA GLN A 143 -8.94 -15.11 12.68
C GLN A 143 -9.61 -14.65 13.99
N SER A 144 -10.40 -13.56 13.95
CA SER A 144 -11.16 -13.07 15.10
C SER A 144 -12.52 -13.77 15.23
N ASP A 145 -13.20 -13.56 16.33
CA ASP A 145 -14.59 -13.97 16.59
C ASP A 145 -15.64 -12.97 16.03
N LYS A 146 -15.19 -11.87 15.40
CA LYS A 146 -16.07 -10.79 14.93
C LYS A 146 -16.30 -10.89 13.43
N THR A 147 -17.52 -10.65 12.98
CA THR A 147 -17.79 -10.38 11.57
C THR A 147 -17.40 -8.95 11.26
N TYR A 148 -16.57 -8.75 10.23
CA TYR A 148 -16.29 -7.46 9.65
C TYR A 148 -17.25 -7.19 8.49
N ASP A 149 -18.04 -6.12 8.58
CA ASP A 149 -18.89 -5.67 7.47
C ASP A 149 -18.11 -4.83 6.46
N LEU A 150 -16.90 -4.42 6.82
CA LEU A 150 -15.94 -3.76 5.96
C LEU A 150 -14.52 -4.25 6.30
N ILE A 151 -13.80 -4.72 5.30
CA ILE A 151 -12.35 -4.89 5.32
C ILE A 151 -11.80 -4.36 3.99
N TYR A 152 -10.74 -3.56 4.04
CA TYR A 152 -10.02 -3.12 2.85
C TYR A 152 -8.51 -2.98 3.11
N ALA A 153 -7.73 -3.13 2.06
CA ALA A 153 -6.28 -3.07 2.09
C ALA A 153 -5.79 -2.14 0.96
N PRO A 154 -5.56 -0.85 1.24
CA PRO A 154 -5.09 0.09 0.23
C PRO A 154 -3.63 -0.15 -0.11
N ILE A 155 -3.28 -0.03 -1.37
CA ILE A 155 -1.94 0.32 -1.78
C ILE A 155 -1.81 1.84 -1.77
N ASP A 156 -0.62 2.36 -1.44
CA ASP A 156 -0.32 3.80 -1.52
C ASP A 156 0.74 4.06 -2.60
N PRO A 157 0.35 4.18 -3.88
CA PRO A 157 1.24 4.52 -4.97
C PRO A 157 1.60 6.01 -4.90
N ARG A 158 2.80 6.32 -4.46
CA ARG A 158 3.35 7.67 -4.39
C ARG A 158 4.02 8.02 -5.70
N LEU A 159 3.45 9.00 -6.40
CA LEU A 159 3.93 9.40 -7.71
C LEU A 159 5.01 10.45 -7.57
N THR A 160 6.20 10.11 -8.03
CA THR A 160 7.36 11.00 -7.99
C THR A 160 7.90 11.26 -9.39
N SER A 161 8.93 12.11 -9.51
CA SER A 161 9.58 12.37 -10.78
C SER A 161 8.60 12.87 -11.85
N VAL A 162 8.51 12.24 -13.01
CA VAL A 162 7.65 12.65 -14.13
C VAL A 162 6.15 12.62 -13.83
N PHE A 163 5.74 11.85 -12.82
CA PHE A 163 4.33 11.76 -12.41
C PHE A 163 3.98 12.66 -11.23
N HIS A 164 4.96 13.37 -10.65
CA HIS A 164 4.70 14.24 -9.52
C HIS A 164 3.72 15.35 -9.87
N ASP A 165 2.59 15.44 -9.15
CA ASP A 165 1.44 16.28 -9.51
C ASP A 165 0.79 16.93 -8.27
N VAL A 166 1.56 17.74 -7.54
CA VAL A 166 1.12 18.39 -6.28
C VAL A 166 -0.10 19.29 -6.43
N ARG A 167 -0.45 19.70 -7.66
CA ARG A 167 -1.62 20.52 -7.92
C ARG A 167 -2.81 19.72 -8.46
N LEU A 168 -2.63 18.41 -8.68
CA LEU A 168 -3.62 17.53 -9.31
C LEU A 168 -4.16 18.08 -10.66
N GLU A 169 -3.25 18.70 -11.44
CA GLU A 169 -3.55 19.27 -12.76
C GLU A 169 -3.51 18.25 -13.89
N ARG A 170 -2.98 17.04 -13.58
CA ARG A 170 -2.81 15.91 -14.51
C ARG A 170 -3.37 14.60 -13.94
N THR A 171 -4.11 14.69 -12.82
CA THR A 171 -4.75 13.55 -12.15
C THR A 171 -6.23 13.53 -12.45
N TYR A 172 -6.68 12.46 -13.12
CA TYR A 172 -7.99 12.32 -13.73
C TYR A 172 -8.78 11.18 -13.10
N VAL A 173 -10.09 11.35 -13.10
CA VAL A 173 -11.10 10.32 -12.84
C VAL A 173 -12.05 10.29 -14.03
N HIS A 174 -12.85 9.23 -14.16
CA HIS A 174 -13.86 9.10 -15.22
C HIS A 174 -15.27 9.17 -14.64
N ASN A 175 -16.15 9.86 -15.34
CA ASN A 175 -17.59 9.95 -15.03
C ASN A 175 -18.42 9.91 -16.32
N ALA A 176 -19.74 9.92 -16.22
CA ALA A 176 -20.64 9.84 -17.38
C ALA A 176 -20.40 10.87 -18.50
N ASN A 177 -19.64 11.93 -18.23
CA ASN A 177 -19.27 12.95 -19.23
C ASN A 177 -17.83 12.77 -19.76
N GLY A 178 -17.15 11.69 -19.40
CA GLY A 178 -15.75 11.42 -19.74
C GLY A 178 -14.77 11.77 -18.62
N PHE A 179 -13.53 12.03 -19.00
CA PHE A 179 -12.47 12.38 -18.04
C PHE A 179 -12.68 13.77 -17.43
N ASP A 180 -12.43 13.83 -16.13
CA ASP A 180 -12.43 15.08 -15.38
C ASP A 180 -11.26 15.09 -14.41
N LEU A 181 -10.65 16.24 -14.16
CA LEU A 181 -9.65 16.38 -13.12
C LEU A 181 -10.24 16.06 -11.76
N LEU A 182 -9.55 15.26 -10.95
CA LEU A 182 -10.02 14.95 -9.60
C LEU A 182 -10.26 16.23 -8.78
N ALA A 183 -9.44 17.26 -8.97
CA ALA A 183 -9.52 18.53 -8.27
C ALA A 183 -10.23 19.63 -9.05
N SER A 184 -11.01 19.35 -10.11
CA SER A 184 -11.65 20.35 -10.99
C SER A 184 -12.60 21.29 -10.25
N GLU A 185 -13.30 20.80 -9.23
CA GLU A 185 -14.30 21.55 -8.48
C GLU A 185 -13.68 22.38 -7.33
N THR A 186 -12.37 22.41 -7.19
CA THR A 186 -11.68 23.09 -6.09
C THR A 186 -10.97 24.37 -6.56
N PRO A 187 -11.61 25.53 -6.46
CA PRO A 187 -11.01 26.79 -6.90
C PRO A 187 -9.70 27.15 -6.17
N SER A 188 -9.56 26.74 -4.93
CA SER A 188 -8.39 27.02 -4.09
C SER A 188 -7.20 26.10 -4.35
N ARG A 189 -7.34 25.04 -5.12
CA ARG A 189 -6.26 24.07 -5.38
C ARG A 189 -4.98 24.69 -5.89
N LEU A 190 -5.10 25.74 -6.71
CA LEU A 190 -3.97 26.47 -7.30
C LEU A 190 -3.35 27.50 -6.34
N ARG A 191 -4.00 27.75 -5.22
CA ARG A 191 -3.57 28.75 -4.21
C ARG A 191 -3.04 28.11 -2.94
N MET A 192 -3.00 26.76 -2.88
CA MET A 192 -2.42 26.11 -1.72
C MET A 192 -0.95 26.49 -1.59
N PRO A 193 -0.54 27.00 -0.42
CA PRO A 193 0.87 27.23 -0.16
C PRO A 193 1.56 25.86 -0.12
N LEU A 194 2.38 25.57 -1.14
CA LEU A 194 3.12 24.31 -1.26
C LEU A 194 4.18 24.11 -0.15
N ASN A 195 4.44 25.17 0.62
CA ASN A 195 5.37 25.17 1.75
C ASN A 195 4.70 24.85 3.10
N GLU A 196 3.38 24.79 3.15
CA GLU A 196 2.65 24.39 4.34
C GLU A 196 2.13 22.97 4.15
N TRP A 197 2.48 22.09 5.06
CA TRP A 197 1.88 20.77 5.13
C TRP A 197 0.40 20.92 5.55
N LEU A 198 -0.47 20.89 4.59
CA LEU A 198 -1.90 20.82 4.81
C LEU A 198 -2.38 19.42 4.40
N PRO A 199 -2.78 18.57 5.36
CA PRO A 199 -3.32 17.26 5.01
C PRO A 199 -4.67 17.46 4.31
N VAL A 200 -4.64 17.31 3.00
CA VAL A 200 -5.80 17.48 2.13
C VAL A 200 -6.07 16.17 1.38
N ARG A 201 -7.35 15.87 1.19
CA ARG A 201 -7.83 14.72 0.43
C ARG A 201 -8.85 15.18 -0.61
N TYR A 202 -8.65 14.75 -1.84
CA TYR A 202 -9.58 14.96 -2.94
C TYR A 202 -10.25 13.64 -3.27
N LEU A 203 -11.58 13.60 -3.20
CA LEU A 203 -12.37 12.38 -3.30
C LEU A 203 -13.43 12.47 -4.38
N ALA A 204 -13.69 11.33 -5.03
CA ALA A 204 -14.85 11.13 -5.88
C ALA A 204 -15.51 9.80 -5.52
N SER A 205 -16.80 9.83 -5.21
CA SER A 205 -17.56 8.64 -4.83
C SER A 205 -17.78 7.70 -6.00
N PHE A 206 -17.64 6.40 -5.79
CA PHE A 206 -18.04 5.36 -6.73
C PHE A 206 -19.27 4.61 -6.20
N THR A 207 -19.12 3.76 -5.17
CA THR A 207 -20.26 3.06 -4.55
C THR A 207 -20.74 3.71 -3.27
N TRP A 208 -19.92 4.53 -2.63
CA TRP A 208 -20.35 5.26 -1.44
C TRP A 208 -21.20 6.48 -1.80
N PRO A 209 -22.12 6.89 -0.92
CA PRO A 209 -22.90 8.10 -1.13
C PRO A 209 -21.99 9.31 -1.31
N ILE A 210 -22.38 10.21 -2.19
CA ILE A 210 -21.71 11.51 -2.33
C ILE A 210 -21.91 12.28 -1.03
N PRO A 211 -20.83 12.74 -0.37
CA PRO A 211 -20.95 13.57 0.81
C PRO A 211 -21.79 14.81 0.57
N SER A 212 -22.62 15.19 1.53
CA SER A 212 -23.51 16.34 1.45
C SER A 212 -22.77 17.68 1.35
N ARG A 213 -21.52 17.70 1.78
CA ARG A 213 -20.65 18.87 1.76
C ARG A 213 -19.51 18.67 0.79
N HIS A 214 -19.35 19.63 -0.11
CA HIS A 214 -18.21 19.66 -1.03
C HIS A 214 -16.87 19.78 -0.30
N VAL A 215 -16.82 20.62 0.74
CA VAL A 215 -15.62 20.80 1.59
C VAL A 215 -15.98 20.43 3.03
N GLU A 216 -15.23 19.52 3.60
CA GLU A 216 -15.34 19.10 4.99
C GLU A 216 -13.98 19.19 5.67
N ARG A 217 -13.97 19.58 6.96
CA ARG A 217 -12.77 19.50 7.79
C ARG A 217 -13.05 18.59 8.97
N ARG A 218 -12.27 17.52 9.08
CA ARG A 218 -12.39 16.50 10.12
C ARG A 218 -11.00 16.02 10.53
N ASP A 219 -10.75 15.96 11.83
CA ASP A 219 -9.49 15.44 12.42
C ASP A 219 -8.22 16.11 11.83
N GLY A 220 -8.29 17.43 11.58
CA GLY A 220 -7.19 18.19 11.02
C GLY A 220 -7.00 18.02 9.50
N ILE A 221 -7.78 17.17 8.86
CA ILE A 221 -7.74 16.92 7.41
C ILE A 221 -8.88 17.67 6.72
N THR A 222 -8.57 18.32 5.60
CA THR A 222 -9.56 18.93 4.71
C THR A 222 -9.89 17.97 3.58
N TYR A 223 -11.17 17.66 3.43
CA TYR A 223 -11.69 16.79 2.37
C TYR A 223 -12.40 17.64 1.33
N TYR A 224 -12.01 17.48 0.06
CA TYR A 224 -12.71 18.02 -1.09
C TYR A 224 -13.44 16.90 -1.80
N ASN A 225 -14.76 16.90 -1.74
CA ASN A 225 -15.62 15.88 -2.31
C ASN A 225 -16.16 16.36 -3.66
N LYS A 226 -15.99 15.59 -4.72
CA LYS A 226 -16.66 15.91 -5.98
C LYS A 226 -18.17 15.82 -5.83
N ALA A 227 -18.87 16.78 -6.42
CA ALA A 227 -20.33 16.82 -6.44
C ALA A 227 -20.93 15.74 -7.37
N ARG A 228 -20.11 15.16 -8.26
CA ARG A 228 -20.51 14.12 -9.20
C ARG A 228 -19.76 12.83 -8.92
N ALA A 229 -20.51 11.72 -8.88
CA ALA A 229 -19.92 10.38 -8.76
C ALA A 229 -19.07 10.05 -10.00
N VAL A 230 -18.06 9.20 -9.78
CA VAL A 230 -17.33 8.53 -10.86
C VAL A 230 -18.08 7.26 -11.27
N ASP A 231 -17.91 6.83 -12.51
CA ASP A 231 -18.56 5.64 -13.09
C ASP A 231 -17.62 4.43 -13.17
N ALA A 232 -16.38 4.62 -12.76
CA ALA A 232 -15.37 3.56 -12.71
C ALA A 232 -14.51 3.68 -11.44
N PRO A 233 -14.06 2.55 -10.84
CA PRO A 233 -13.11 2.52 -9.74
C PRO A 233 -11.69 2.72 -10.29
N PHE A 234 -11.43 3.92 -10.83
CA PHE A 234 -10.26 4.24 -11.62
C PHE A 234 -9.77 5.67 -11.33
N ILE A 235 -8.47 5.82 -11.21
CA ILE A 235 -7.77 7.12 -11.10
C ILE A 235 -6.49 7.04 -11.92
N ALA A 236 -6.16 8.08 -12.67
CA ALA A 236 -4.98 8.12 -13.53
C ALA A 236 -4.27 9.46 -13.48
N THR A 237 -2.94 9.44 -13.63
CA THR A 237 -2.10 10.63 -13.74
C THR A 237 -1.24 10.56 -15.00
N LEU A 238 -1.26 11.63 -15.78
CA LEU A 238 -0.36 11.81 -16.91
C LEU A 238 1.03 12.22 -16.43
N SER A 239 2.07 11.70 -17.07
CA SER A 239 3.43 12.24 -16.89
C SER A 239 3.52 13.70 -17.36
N GLN A 240 4.55 14.42 -16.90
CA GLN A 240 4.76 15.82 -17.26
C GLN A 240 4.91 16.04 -18.77
N ASP A 241 5.49 15.08 -19.48
CA ASP A 241 5.66 15.11 -20.93
C ASP A 241 4.46 14.53 -21.71
N GLY A 242 3.41 14.09 -21.01
CA GLY A 242 2.20 13.53 -21.58
C GLY A 242 2.37 12.18 -22.28
N ARG A 243 3.54 11.53 -22.16
CA ARG A 243 3.83 10.29 -22.88
C ARG A 243 3.47 9.03 -22.13
N TRP A 244 3.38 9.11 -20.82
CA TRP A 244 3.07 8.00 -19.94
C TRP A 244 1.83 8.27 -19.12
N VAL A 245 1.10 7.23 -18.84
CA VAL A 245 -0.03 7.23 -17.89
C VAL A 245 0.26 6.20 -16.82
N VAL A 246 0.11 6.61 -15.57
CA VAL A 246 -0.03 5.71 -14.43
C VAL A 246 -1.48 5.70 -14.01
N ALA A 247 -2.07 4.52 -13.82
CA ALA A 247 -3.48 4.39 -13.43
C ALA A 247 -3.67 3.27 -12.42
N SER A 248 -4.35 3.58 -11.32
CA SER A 248 -4.79 2.61 -10.33
C SER A 248 -6.26 2.27 -10.57
N PHE A 249 -6.60 0.98 -10.53
CA PHE A 249 -7.98 0.52 -10.60
C PHE A 249 -8.18 -0.81 -9.87
N THR A 250 -9.42 -1.08 -9.51
CA THR A 250 -9.85 -2.31 -8.85
C THR A 250 -11.19 -2.78 -9.41
N HIS A 251 -11.68 -3.94 -8.97
CA HIS A 251 -13.02 -4.39 -9.36
C HIS A 251 -14.08 -3.46 -8.79
N ASN A 252 -13.99 -3.11 -7.51
CA ASN A 252 -14.95 -2.27 -6.80
C ASN A 252 -14.28 -1.52 -5.65
N THR A 253 -14.71 -0.27 -5.40
CA THR A 253 -14.26 0.58 -4.31
C THR A 253 -15.40 1.46 -3.80
N GLY A 254 -15.27 2.02 -2.62
CA GLY A 254 -16.20 3.02 -2.11
C GLY A 254 -16.05 4.37 -2.81
N ASN A 255 -14.82 4.80 -2.94
CA ASN A 255 -14.42 6.05 -3.60
C ASN A 255 -13.05 5.90 -4.25
N VAL A 256 -12.66 6.89 -5.03
CA VAL A 256 -11.30 7.11 -5.50
C VAL A 256 -10.79 8.42 -4.90
N TRP A 257 -9.51 8.49 -4.54
CA TRP A 257 -8.98 9.67 -3.91
C TRP A 257 -7.47 9.86 -4.10
N SER A 258 -7.02 11.08 -3.89
CA SER A 258 -5.61 11.45 -3.88
C SER A 258 -5.34 12.54 -2.86
N ASN A 259 -4.09 12.70 -2.49
CA ASN A 259 -3.60 13.87 -1.77
C ASN A 259 -2.48 14.55 -2.57
N PRO A 260 -2.43 15.87 -2.56
CA PRO A 260 -1.40 16.62 -3.28
C PRO A 260 -0.01 16.47 -2.63
N GLU A 261 0.07 16.24 -1.33
CA GLU A 261 1.33 16.16 -0.59
C GLU A 261 2.20 14.99 -1.05
N LEU A 262 1.57 13.83 -1.29
CA LEU A 262 2.24 12.61 -1.72
C LEU A 262 1.98 12.27 -3.17
N THR A 263 1.05 13.01 -3.84
CA THR A 263 0.58 12.71 -5.20
C THR A 263 0.22 11.23 -5.39
N CYS A 264 -0.47 10.66 -4.39
CA CYS A 264 -0.83 9.25 -4.39
C CYS A 264 -2.13 8.98 -5.15
N GLN A 265 -2.37 7.71 -5.48
CA GLN A 265 -3.59 7.26 -6.13
C GLN A 265 -4.22 6.14 -5.31
N HIS A 266 -5.46 6.33 -4.87
CA HIS A 266 -6.19 5.34 -4.09
C HIS A 266 -7.46 4.87 -4.78
N VAL A 267 -7.58 3.56 -4.88
CA VAL A 267 -8.75 2.79 -5.26
C VAL A 267 -8.79 1.56 -4.36
N ASP A 268 -9.42 1.67 -3.20
CA ASP A 268 -9.24 0.73 -2.11
C ASP A 268 -10.23 -0.44 -2.24
N PRO A 269 -9.79 -1.64 -2.68
CA PRO A 269 -10.65 -2.80 -2.80
C PRO A 269 -11.17 -3.22 -1.43
N GLN A 270 -12.46 -3.54 -1.33
CA GLN A 270 -13.14 -3.79 -0.07
C GLN A 270 -14.04 -5.03 -0.12
N ALA A 271 -14.21 -5.70 1.01
CA ALA A 271 -15.10 -6.83 1.18
C ALA A 271 -15.75 -6.85 2.58
N ALA A 272 -16.70 -7.76 2.80
CA ALA A 272 -17.12 -8.21 4.12
C ALA A 272 -16.46 -9.56 4.43
N LEU A 273 -16.23 -9.87 5.72
CA LEU A 273 -15.49 -11.06 6.11
C LEU A 273 -15.96 -11.61 7.47
N SER A 274 -16.58 -12.79 7.46
CA SER A 274 -17.02 -13.48 8.69
C SER A 274 -15.84 -14.15 9.41
N PRO A 275 -16.01 -14.55 10.68
CA PRO A 275 -14.98 -15.32 11.40
C PRO A 275 -14.56 -16.58 10.64
N GLY A 276 -13.26 -16.78 10.51
CA GLY A 276 -12.66 -17.93 9.81
C GLY A 276 -12.68 -17.85 8.28
N GLU A 277 -13.43 -16.94 7.69
CA GLU A 277 -13.47 -16.74 6.24
C GLU A 277 -12.24 -16.02 5.70
N GLU A 278 -12.09 -16.10 4.38
CA GLU A 278 -11.01 -15.50 3.61
C GLU A 278 -11.57 -14.63 2.48
N ALA A 279 -11.00 -13.45 2.29
CA ALA A 279 -11.28 -12.59 1.14
C ALA A 279 -10.00 -12.38 0.33
N ILE A 280 -10.18 -12.23 -0.98
CA ILE A 280 -9.11 -11.83 -1.92
C ILE A 280 -9.45 -10.43 -2.43
N LEU A 281 -8.55 -9.49 -2.23
CA LEU A 281 -8.67 -8.11 -2.71
C LEU A 281 -7.54 -7.83 -3.70
N GLU A 282 -7.87 -7.31 -4.86
CA GLU A 282 -6.88 -6.99 -5.88
C GLU A 282 -6.99 -5.56 -6.38
N THR A 283 -5.83 -4.91 -6.54
CA THR A 283 -5.66 -3.62 -7.20
C THR A 283 -4.62 -3.79 -8.30
N LYS A 284 -4.82 -3.16 -9.44
CA LYS A 284 -3.81 -3.09 -10.48
C LYS A 284 -3.35 -1.66 -10.71
N LEU A 285 -2.04 -1.50 -10.85
CA LEU A 285 -1.39 -0.27 -11.26
C LEU A 285 -0.86 -0.46 -12.68
N LEU A 286 -1.51 0.16 -13.65
CA LEU A 286 -1.03 0.25 -15.03
C LEU A 286 0.03 1.34 -15.13
N VAL A 287 1.08 1.08 -15.90
CA VAL A 287 2.13 2.06 -16.22
C VAL A 287 2.50 1.89 -17.67
N VAL A 288 1.87 2.67 -18.53
CA VAL A 288 1.96 2.47 -19.98
C VAL A 288 2.17 3.77 -20.74
N ARG A 289 2.72 3.67 -21.94
CA ARG A 289 2.73 4.78 -22.91
C ARG A 289 1.40 4.80 -23.65
N GLY A 290 0.77 5.96 -23.75
CA GLY A 290 -0.50 6.10 -24.44
C GLY A 290 -1.33 7.28 -23.95
N SER A 291 -2.57 7.37 -24.40
CA SER A 291 -3.55 8.35 -23.97
C SER A 291 -4.33 7.86 -22.74
N LEU A 292 -5.06 8.77 -22.09
CA LEU A 292 -6.00 8.41 -21.02
C LEU A 292 -7.07 7.43 -21.49
N ASP A 293 -7.60 7.64 -22.72
CA ASP A 293 -8.63 6.77 -23.32
C ASP A 293 -8.13 5.34 -23.52
N ASP A 294 -6.90 5.18 -24.04
CA ASP A 294 -6.30 3.85 -24.23
C ASP A 294 -6.16 3.12 -22.88
N VAL A 295 -5.64 3.84 -21.87
CA VAL A 295 -5.39 3.26 -20.55
C VAL A 295 -6.69 2.95 -19.83
N PHE A 296 -7.70 3.80 -19.93
CA PHE A 296 -9.03 3.54 -19.38
C PHE A 296 -9.66 2.30 -20.02
N LYS A 297 -9.60 2.19 -21.34
CA LYS A 297 -10.09 1.00 -22.05
C LYS A 297 -9.37 -0.27 -21.60
N MET A 298 -8.04 -0.22 -21.46
CA MET A 298 -7.25 -1.34 -20.93
C MET A 298 -7.67 -1.70 -19.50
N ALA A 299 -7.85 -0.71 -18.64
CA ALA A 299 -8.29 -0.91 -17.26
C ALA A 299 -9.67 -1.57 -17.20
N MET A 300 -10.64 -1.08 -17.97
CA MET A 300 -12.00 -1.63 -17.98
C MET A 300 -12.05 -3.05 -18.55
N GLN A 301 -11.24 -3.39 -19.55
CA GLN A 301 -11.11 -4.77 -20.06
C GLN A 301 -10.54 -5.74 -19.03
N GLN A 302 -9.67 -5.25 -18.12
CA GLN A 302 -9.03 -6.08 -17.10
C GLN A 302 -9.76 -6.09 -15.76
N ARG A 303 -10.64 -5.13 -15.52
CA ARG A 303 -11.35 -4.92 -14.25
C ARG A 303 -12.03 -6.19 -13.74
N ASP A 304 -12.77 -6.88 -14.60
CA ASP A 304 -13.54 -8.08 -14.22
C ASP A 304 -12.64 -9.29 -13.91
N SER A 305 -11.35 -9.22 -14.29
CA SER A 305 -10.36 -10.24 -13.91
C SER A 305 -9.81 -10.06 -12.50
N LEU A 306 -10.02 -8.88 -11.89
CA LEU A 306 -9.60 -8.60 -10.52
C LEU A 306 -10.58 -9.20 -9.53
N LYS A 307 -10.05 -9.87 -8.51
CA LYS A 307 -10.83 -10.49 -7.43
C LYS A 307 -11.17 -9.50 -6.33
N GLN A 308 -12.31 -9.79 -5.72
CA GLN A 308 -12.80 -9.08 -4.55
C GLN A 308 -13.50 -10.04 -3.59
#